data_2c2c91d769378ec66444348e78cada9a
#
_entry.id   2c2c91d769378ec66444348e78cada9a
#
_cell.length_a   1.000
_cell.length_b   1.000
_cell.length_c   1.000
_cell.angle_alpha   90.00
_cell.angle_beta   90.00
_cell.angle_gamma   90.00
#
_symmetry.space_group_name_H-M   'P 1'
#
loop_
_entity.id
_entity.type
_entity.pdbx_description
1 polymer ?
#
loop_
_entity_poly.entity_id
_entity_poly.type
_entity_poly.pdbx_seq_one_letter_code
_entity_poly.pdbx_strand_id
1 'polypeptide(L)'
;MWSRVRRAVSVTAIALISSLLAVQAAHAALGGTPMTPPADASVSSRVVQPVSNASSVARSAASAASSASSSSASSSSSGSYTVRETKLGNGTVVREYLAADGSVFGLAWRGPQMPDLNDLLGSYFPQYVAGVKAVRAARGGGRGPVAVDQSSLVVRSGGHMGAFSGQAWLPPALPAGVSGSDIQ
;
A
#
# COMPACT_ATOMS: atom_id res chain seq x y z
N MET A 1 31.08 6.08 78.79
CA MET A 1 30.31 7.15 78.12
C MET A 1 30.25 6.86 76.62
N TRP A 2 29.12 6.50 76.14
CA TRP A 2 28.96 6.01 74.77
C TRP A 2 28.58 7.14 73.85
N SER A 3 29.37 7.39 72.80
CA SER A 3 29.02 8.27 71.70
C SER A 3 28.53 7.38 70.54
N ARG A 4 27.29 7.53 70.16
CA ARG A 4 26.68 6.84 69.04
C ARG A 4 27.03 7.57 67.75
N VAL A 5 27.82 6.93 66.90
CA VAL A 5 28.06 7.37 65.54
C VAL A 5 26.89 6.89 64.68
N ARG A 6 26.02 7.81 64.23
CA ARG A 6 24.98 7.53 63.23
C ARG A 6 25.59 7.56 61.85
N ARG A 7 25.70 6.41 61.22
CA ARG A 7 26.04 6.30 59.79
C ARG A 7 24.79 6.61 58.98
N ALA A 8 24.79 7.72 58.27
CA ALA A 8 23.81 8.02 57.24
C ALA A 8 24.15 7.20 55.99
N VAL A 9 23.31 6.27 55.62
CA VAL A 9 23.41 5.54 54.37
C VAL A 9 22.57 6.31 53.35
N SER A 10 23.28 7.03 52.47
CA SER A 10 22.64 7.68 51.31
C SER A 10 22.39 6.64 50.25
N VAL A 11 21.13 6.26 50.08
CA VAL A 11 20.70 5.42 48.98
C VAL A 11 20.47 6.30 47.76
N THR A 12 21.44 6.32 46.87
CA THR A 12 21.30 6.97 45.55
C THR A 12 20.55 6.00 44.65
N ALA A 13 19.26 6.25 44.47
CA ALA A 13 18.44 5.53 43.49
C ALA A 13 18.78 6.02 42.07
N ILE A 14 19.58 5.25 41.36
CA ILE A 14 19.82 5.45 39.93
C ILE A 14 18.62 4.88 39.18
N ALA A 15 17.71 5.75 38.78
CA ALA A 15 16.62 5.41 37.87
C ALA A 15 17.19 5.20 36.46
N LEU A 16 17.46 3.97 36.07
CA LEU A 16 17.73 3.56 34.70
C LEU A 16 16.41 3.64 33.90
N ILE A 17 16.20 4.78 33.22
CA ILE A 17 15.18 4.91 32.22
C ILE A 17 15.67 4.14 31.00
N SER A 18 15.32 2.87 30.93
CA SER A 18 15.47 2.05 29.72
C SER A 18 14.45 2.54 28.70
N SER A 19 14.87 3.46 27.82
CA SER A 19 14.14 3.81 26.61
C SER A 19 14.11 2.59 25.71
N LEU A 20 13.05 1.82 25.80
CA LEU A 20 12.76 0.75 24.85
C LEU A 20 12.42 1.43 23.51
N LEU A 21 13.43 1.66 22.68
CA LEU A 21 13.23 1.97 21.28
C LEU A 21 12.60 0.72 20.66
N ALA A 22 11.27 0.72 20.57
CA ALA A 22 10.56 -0.20 19.73
C ALA A 22 10.97 0.11 18.29
N VAL A 23 11.93 -0.64 17.75
CA VAL A 23 12.21 -0.70 16.33
C VAL A 23 10.96 -1.30 15.72
N GLN A 24 10.04 -0.44 15.29
CA GLN A 24 8.95 -0.87 14.45
C GLN A 24 9.60 -1.28 13.13
N ALA A 25 9.61 -2.57 12.86
CA ALA A 25 9.88 -3.06 11.52
C ALA A 25 8.84 -2.37 10.60
N ALA A 26 9.31 -1.41 9.82
CA ALA A 26 8.48 -0.73 8.83
C ALA A 26 8.24 -1.73 7.70
N HIS A 27 7.29 -2.64 7.92
CA HIS A 27 6.78 -3.49 6.86
C HIS A 27 5.95 -2.61 5.93
N ALA A 28 6.23 -2.69 4.64
CA ALA A 28 5.30 -2.18 3.65
C ALA A 28 3.99 -2.92 3.85
N ALA A 29 3.03 -2.24 4.36
CA ALA A 29 1.74 -2.82 4.56
C ALA A 29 0.74 -2.12 3.66
N LEU A 30 0.05 -2.88 2.87
CA LEU A 30 -1.16 -2.42 2.20
C LEU A 30 -2.05 -1.74 3.26
N GLY A 31 -2.45 -0.48 3.01
CA GLY A 31 -3.14 0.34 4.00
C GLY A 31 -2.23 1.10 4.98
N GLY A 32 -0.92 0.93 4.89
CA GLY A 32 0.09 1.58 5.73
C GLY A 32 1.15 2.35 4.94
N THR A 33 2.32 2.51 5.55
CA THR A 33 3.46 3.19 4.92
C THR A 33 4.14 2.31 3.85
N PRO A 34 4.81 2.91 2.85
CA PRO A 34 5.54 2.17 1.82
C PRO A 34 6.66 1.29 2.39
N MET A 35 6.99 0.22 1.64
CA MET A 35 8.04 -0.72 2.04
C MET A 35 9.40 -0.04 2.23
N THR A 36 10.17 -0.49 3.23
CA THR A 36 11.58 -0.16 3.33
C THR A 36 12.34 -0.98 2.31
N PRO A 37 12.98 -0.35 1.30
CA PRO A 37 13.69 -1.08 0.27
C PRO A 37 14.88 -1.84 0.87
N PRO A 38 15.14 -3.09 0.46
CA PRO A 38 16.40 -3.76 0.76
C PRO A 38 17.62 -2.97 0.21
N ALA A 39 18.79 -3.20 0.77
CA ALA A 39 20.00 -2.46 0.41
C ALA A 39 20.42 -2.65 -1.07
N ASP A 40 20.03 -3.75 -1.68
CA ASP A 40 20.29 -4.13 -3.08
C ASP A 40 19.17 -3.73 -4.05
N ALA A 41 18.13 -3.04 -3.55
CA ALA A 41 17.00 -2.61 -4.36
C ALA A 41 17.21 -1.21 -4.96
N SER A 42 16.70 -1.00 -6.17
CA SER A 42 16.58 0.33 -6.77
C SER A 42 15.15 0.84 -6.69
N VAL A 43 14.99 2.11 -6.32
CA VAL A 43 13.68 2.74 -6.14
C VAL A 43 13.52 3.92 -7.06
N SER A 44 12.36 4.00 -7.72
CA SER A 44 11.92 5.17 -8.49
C SER A 44 10.48 5.53 -8.12
N SER A 45 10.12 6.80 -8.24
CA SER A 45 8.76 7.27 -7.93
C SER A 45 8.28 8.23 -9.01
N ARG A 46 6.99 8.15 -9.33
CA ARG A 46 6.31 9.05 -10.26
C ARG A 46 4.93 9.43 -9.75
N VAL A 47 4.54 10.65 -9.94
CA VAL A 47 3.17 11.12 -9.67
C VAL A 47 2.31 10.84 -10.90
N VAL A 48 1.13 10.28 -10.68
CA VAL A 48 0.13 9.97 -11.71
C VAL A 48 -1.14 10.74 -11.40
N GLN A 49 -1.68 11.39 -12.40
CA GLN A 49 -3.00 12.00 -12.35
C GLN A 49 -3.94 11.11 -13.18
N PRO A 50 -5.02 10.59 -12.60
CA PRO A 50 -6.02 9.85 -13.36
C PRO A 50 -6.58 10.78 -14.43
N VAL A 51 -6.53 10.35 -15.68
CA VAL A 51 -7.21 11.07 -16.77
C VAL A 51 -8.71 10.86 -16.58
N SER A 52 -9.42 11.91 -16.19
CA SER A 52 -10.86 11.91 -16.29
C SER A 52 -11.20 11.76 -17.77
N ASN A 53 -11.70 10.61 -18.19
CA ASN A 53 -12.29 10.42 -19.52
C ASN A 53 -13.62 11.19 -19.59
N ALA A 54 -13.55 12.51 -19.42
CA ALA A 54 -14.57 13.39 -19.94
C ALA A 54 -14.39 13.37 -21.46
N SER A 55 -15.17 12.57 -22.14
CA SER A 55 -15.29 12.59 -23.58
C SER A 55 -15.67 13.99 -24.02
N SER A 56 -14.65 14.82 -24.29
CA SER A 56 -14.84 16.07 -25.03
C SER A 56 -15.13 15.72 -26.46
N VAL A 57 -16.41 15.41 -26.76
CA VAL A 57 -16.94 15.56 -28.09
C VAL A 57 -16.94 17.07 -28.34
N ALA A 58 -15.83 17.58 -28.83
CA ALA A 58 -15.76 18.92 -29.37
C ALA A 58 -16.71 19.01 -30.57
N ARG A 59 -17.96 19.38 -30.30
CA ARG A 59 -18.89 19.79 -31.31
C ARG A 59 -18.66 21.28 -31.54
N SER A 60 -17.86 21.59 -32.55
CA SER A 60 -17.73 22.94 -33.10
C SER A 60 -19.13 23.42 -33.53
N ALA A 61 -19.68 24.37 -32.81
CA ALA A 61 -20.77 25.17 -33.29
C ALA A 61 -20.65 26.56 -32.68
N ALA A 62 -20.67 27.54 -33.58
CA ALA A 62 -20.43 28.96 -33.37
C ALA A 62 -21.44 29.63 -32.43
N SER A 63 -20.94 30.71 -31.81
CA SER A 63 -21.56 31.98 -31.43
C SER A 63 -23.00 32.04 -30.94
N ALA A 64 -23.16 32.44 -29.68
CA ALA A 64 -23.93 33.63 -29.29
C ALA A 64 -23.83 33.87 -27.76
N ALA A 65 -23.70 35.12 -27.43
CA ALA A 65 -23.55 35.70 -26.12
C ALA A 65 -24.77 35.43 -25.19
N SER A 66 -24.56 35.34 -23.91
CA SER A 66 -25.16 36.13 -22.85
C SER A 66 -25.33 35.33 -21.52
N SER A 67 -24.91 35.99 -20.42
CA SER A 67 -25.43 35.93 -19.05
C SER A 67 -25.02 34.78 -18.17
N ALA A 68 -24.13 35.17 -17.30
CA ALA A 68 -23.91 34.75 -15.91
C ALA A 68 -24.96 33.79 -15.29
N SER A 69 -24.49 32.63 -14.93
CA SER A 69 -24.91 31.91 -13.73
C SER A 69 -23.71 31.12 -13.25
N SER A 70 -23.13 31.58 -12.15
CA SER A 70 -22.08 30.89 -11.41
C SER A 70 -22.66 29.64 -10.75
N SER A 71 -22.75 28.55 -11.50
CA SER A 71 -22.85 27.23 -10.92
C SER A 71 -21.41 26.81 -10.60
N SER A 72 -21.06 26.81 -9.33
CA SER A 72 -19.88 26.17 -8.79
C SER A 72 -19.94 24.69 -9.21
N ALA A 73 -19.35 24.40 -10.36
CA ALA A 73 -18.98 23.06 -10.73
C ALA A 73 -18.00 22.60 -9.67
N SER A 74 -18.45 21.75 -8.75
CA SER A 74 -17.57 20.98 -7.90
C SER A 74 -16.68 20.17 -8.84
N SER A 75 -15.50 20.72 -9.14
CA SER A 75 -14.44 19.95 -9.80
C SER A 75 -14.13 18.80 -8.86
N SER A 76 -14.67 17.62 -9.14
CA SER A 76 -14.20 16.38 -8.56
C SER A 76 -12.72 16.26 -8.97
N SER A 77 -11.85 16.76 -8.12
CA SER A 77 -10.42 16.62 -8.29
C SER A 77 -10.15 15.11 -8.30
N SER A 78 -9.89 14.57 -9.49
CA SER A 78 -9.35 13.21 -9.61
C SER A 78 -8.09 13.18 -8.75
N GLY A 79 -8.13 12.34 -7.70
CA GLY A 79 -7.07 12.31 -6.70
C GLY A 79 -5.76 11.87 -7.34
N SER A 80 -4.77 12.76 -7.41
CA SER A 80 -3.42 12.39 -7.81
C SER A 80 -2.87 11.35 -6.84
N TYR A 81 -2.13 10.38 -7.36
CA TYR A 81 -1.46 9.37 -6.56
C TYR A 81 0.00 9.20 -7.01
N THR A 82 0.81 8.64 -6.17
CA THR A 82 2.21 8.36 -6.49
C THR A 82 2.39 6.87 -6.73
N VAL A 83 3.06 6.50 -7.80
CA VAL A 83 3.52 5.13 -8.04
C VAL A 83 4.99 5.06 -7.69
N ARG A 84 5.32 4.24 -6.71
CA ARG A 84 6.67 3.92 -6.31
C ARG A 84 7.03 2.53 -6.82
N GLU A 85 8.07 2.43 -7.61
CA GLU A 85 8.57 1.17 -8.15
C GLU A 85 9.86 0.80 -7.46
N THR A 86 9.90 -0.39 -6.88
CA THR A 86 11.07 -0.98 -6.24
C THR A 86 11.47 -2.22 -7.01
N LYS A 87 12.67 -2.22 -7.57
CA LYS A 87 13.27 -3.38 -8.23
C LYS A 87 14.20 -4.06 -7.22
N LEU A 88 13.85 -5.28 -6.85
CA LEU A 88 14.62 -6.11 -5.92
C LEU A 88 15.84 -6.73 -6.62
N GLY A 89 16.87 -7.08 -5.85
CA GLY A 89 18.09 -7.72 -6.37
C GLY A 89 17.86 -9.04 -7.14
N ASN A 90 16.78 -9.74 -6.82
CA ASN A 90 16.36 -10.95 -7.55
C ASN A 90 15.65 -10.67 -8.89
N GLY A 91 15.52 -9.40 -9.29
CA GLY A 91 14.85 -8.97 -10.52
C GLY A 91 13.33 -8.83 -10.42
N THR A 92 12.73 -9.10 -9.27
CA THR A 92 11.31 -8.85 -9.05
C THR A 92 11.07 -7.35 -8.88
N VAL A 93 10.05 -6.84 -9.55
CA VAL A 93 9.61 -5.45 -9.45
C VAL A 93 8.33 -5.40 -8.63
N VAL A 94 8.31 -4.55 -7.62
CA VAL A 94 7.13 -4.24 -6.80
C VAL A 94 6.75 -2.79 -7.04
N ARG A 95 5.49 -2.54 -7.36
CA ARG A 95 4.90 -1.21 -7.48
C ARG A 95 3.95 -0.98 -6.34
N GLU A 96 4.14 0.12 -5.64
CA GLU A 96 3.29 0.60 -4.57
C GLU A 96 2.54 1.84 -5.05
N TYR A 97 1.25 1.85 -4.86
CA TYR A 97 0.37 2.95 -5.23
C TYR A 97 -0.02 3.70 -3.97
N LEU A 98 0.47 4.91 -3.85
CA LEU A 98 0.34 5.76 -2.66
C LEU A 98 -0.70 6.83 -2.89
N ALA A 99 -1.62 6.97 -1.96
CA ALA A 99 -2.53 8.10 -1.90
C ALA A 99 -1.80 9.39 -1.50
N ALA A 100 -2.49 10.52 -1.54
CA ALA A 100 -1.90 11.81 -1.22
C ALA A 100 -1.41 11.92 0.25
N ASP A 101 -1.97 11.14 1.14
CA ASP A 101 -1.57 11.03 2.55
C ASP A 101 -0.35 10.11 2.76
N GLY A 102 0.16 9.50 1.69
CA GLY A 102 1.30 8.59 1.73
C GLY A 102 0.93 7.14 2.10
N SER A 103 -0.34 6.82 2.30
CA SER A 103 -0.78 5.45 2.53
C SER A 103 -0.81 4.63 1.25
N VAL A 104 -0.46 3.35 1.33
CA VAL A 104 -0.46 2.42 0.20
C VAL A 104 -1.87 1.85 0.02
N PHE A 105 -2.56 2.22 -1.05
CA PHE A 105 -3.88 1.68 -1.38
C PHE A 105 -3.84 0.52 -2.36
N GLY A 106 -2.73 0.33 -3.06
CA GLY A 106 -2.56 -0.71 -4.05
C GLY A 106 -1.13 -1.17 -4.20
N LEU A 107 -0.97 -2.40 -4.63
CA LEU A 107 0.30 -3.07 -4.88
C LEU A 107 0.22 -3.85 -6.18
N ALA A 108 1.32 -3.88 -6.94
CA ALA A 108 1.49 -4.81 -8.03
C ALA A 108 2.90 -5.38 -8.00
N TRP A 109 3.06 -6.62 -8.41
CA TRP A 109 4.38 -7.25 -8.51
C TRP A 109 4.52 -8.09 -9.77
N ARG A 110 5.75 -8.14 -10.28
CA ARG A 110 6.11 -8.97 -11.42
C ARG A 110 7.57 -9.37 -11.33
N GLY A 111 7.88 -10.65 -11.54
CA GLY A 111 9.27 -11.08 -11.56
C GLY A 111 9.46 -12.58 -11.53
N PRO A 112 10.74 -13.02 -11.50
CA PRO A 112 11.08 -14.44 -11.51
C PRO A 112 10.77 -15.12 -10.18
N GLN A 113 10.61 -14.35 -9.10
CA GLN A 113 10.31 -14.87 -7.77
C GLN A 113 9.09 -14.14 -7.18
N MET A 114 8.29 -14.88 -6.40
CA MET A 114 7.19 -14.32 -5.64
C MET A 114 7.78 -13.47 -4.49
N PRO A 115 7.40 -12.20 -4.34
CA PRO A 115 7.80 -11.41 -3.18
C PRO A 115 7.14 -11.94 -1.91
N ASP A 116 7.63 -11.53 -0.75
CA ASP A 116 6.98 -11.86 0.52
C ASP A 116 5.63 -11.13 0.62
N LEU A 117 4.56 -11.90 0.46
CA LEU A 117 3.20 -11.35 0.54
C LEU A 117 2.78 -11.02 1.97
N ASN A 118 3.43 -11.60 2.99
CA ASN A 118 3.16 -11.23 4.37
C ASN A 118 3.64 -9.80 4.63
N ASP A 119 4.84 -9.46 4.15
CA ASP A 119 5.38 -8.12 4.26
C ASP A 119 4.58 -7.12 3.41
N LEU A 120 4.19 -7.49 2.20
CA LEU A 120 3.46 -6.61 1.29
C LEU A 120 2.01 -6.36 1.70
N LEU A 121 1.29 -7.38 2.17
CA LEU A 121 -0.11 -7.27 2.57
C LEU A 121 -0.29 -6.89 4.04
N GLY A 122 0.76 -7.04 4.86
CA GLY A 122 0.75 -6.68 6.27
C GLY A 122 -0.46 -7.24 7.02
N SER A 123 -1.26 -6.37 7.65
CA SER A 123 -2.44 -6.76 8.42
C SER A 123 -3.53 -7.47 7.60
N TYR A 124 -3.52 -7.34 6.28
CA TYR A 124 -4.47 -8.02 5.39
C TYR A 124 -4.03 -9.44 5.00
N PHE A 125 -2.80 -9.84 5.32
CA PHE A 125 -2.29 -11.16 4.95
C PHE A 125 -3.12 -12.33 5.51
N PRO A 126 -3.58 -12.34 6.76
CA PRO A 126 -4.46 -13.41 7.27
C PRO A 126 -5.78 -13.52 6.49
N GLN A 127 -6.36 -12.38 6.10
CA GLN A 127 -7.57 -12.31 5.29
C GLN A 127 -7.33 -12.90 3.89
N TYR A 128 -6.21 -12.57 3.26
CA TYR A 128 -5.79 -13.16 2.00
C TYR A 128 -5.66 -14.69 2.10
N VAL A 129 -4.96 -15.20 3.12
CA VAL A 129 -4.79 -16.64 3.32
C VAL A 129 -6.12 -17.36 3.50
N ALA A 130 -7.05 -16.79 4.25
CA ALA A 130 -8.40 -17.33 4.40
C ALA A 130 -9.15 -17.37 3.06
N GLY A 131 -9.07 -16.29 2.27
CA GLY A 131 -9.64 -16.22 0.93
C GLY A 131 -9.06 -17.26 -0.03
N VAL A 132 -7.74 -17.45 -0.03
CA VAL A 132 -7.06 -18.48 -0.83
C VAL A 132 -7.55 -19.88 -0.47
N LYS A 133 -7.70 -20.18 0.83
CA LYS A 133 -8.23 -21.47 1.30
C LYS A 133 -9.66 -21.69 0.79
N ALA A 134 -10.52 -20.68 0.89
CA ALA A 134 -11.89 -20.76 0.41
C ALA A 134 -11.97 -21.00 -1.11
N VAL A 135 -11.21 -20.22 -1.91
CA VAL A 135 -11.14 -20.37 -3.37
C VAL A 135 -10.63 -21.76 -3.77
N ARG A 136 -9.61 -22.28 -3.10
CA ARG A 136 -9.09 -23.62 -3.37
C ARG A 136 -10.09 -24.71 -2.99
N ALA A 137 -10.76 -24.59 -1.86
CA ALA A 137 -11.80 -25.52 -1.45
C ALA A 137 -12.95 -25.58 -2.46
N ALA A 138 -13.41 -24.40 -2.95
CA ALA A 138 -14.47 -24.31 -3.95
C ALA A 138 -14.11 -24.94 -5.31
N ARG A 139 -12.80 -25.00 -5.64
CA ARG A 139 -12.30 -25.62 -6.89
C ARG A 139 -11.99 -27.13 -6.74
N GLY A 140 -12.21 -27.73 -5.58
CA GLY A 140 -11.78 -29.11 -5.32
C GLY A 140 -10.26 -29.26 -5.12
N GLY A 141 -9.56 -28.19 -4.77
CA GLY A 141 -8.10 -28.17 -4.57
C GLY A 141 -7.33 -27.70 -5.81
N GLY A 142 -6.02 -27.95 -5.79
CA GLY A 142 -5.15 -27.70 -6.94
C GLY A 142 -4.31 -26.43 -6.84
N ARG A 143 -3.31 -26.36 -7.76
CA ARG A 143 -2.46 -25.20 -8.00
C ARG A 143 -3.03 -24.38 -9.15
N GLY A 144 -2.84 -23.06 -9.12
CA GLY A 144 -3.27 -22.20 -10.20
C GLY A 144 -3.42 -20.74 -9.75
N PRO A 145 -3.85 -19.85 -10.64
CA PRO A 145 -4.11 -18.45 -10.32
C PRO A 145 -5.13 -18.33 -9.18
N VAL A 146 -4.91 -17.37 -8.31
CA VAL A 146 -5.79 -17.07 -7.17
C VAL A 146 -6.38 -15.69 -7.36
N ALA A 147 -7.69 -15.58 -7.21
CA ALA A 147 -8.40 -14.33 -7.10
C ALA A 147 -9.21 -14.35 -5.80
N VAL A 148 -8.90 -13.43 -4.91
CA VAL A 148 -9.65 -13.18 -3.68
C VAL A 148 -10.28 -11.81 -3.86
N ASP A 149 -11.60 -11.78 -4.00
CA ASP A 149 -12.38 -10.56 -4.17
C ASP A 149 -13.30 -10.39 -2.95
N GLN A 150 -12.95 -9.48 -2.08
CA GLN A 150 -13.71 -9.13 -0.88
C GLN A 150 -13.93 -7.61 -0.83
N SER A 151 -14.91 -7.16 -0.07
CA SER A 151 -15.26 -5.73 0.01
C SER A 151 -14.12 -4.85 0.51
N SER A 152 -13.24 -5.37 1.37
CA SER A 152 -12.12 -4.64 1.95
C SER A 152 -10.78 -4.93 1.29
N LEU A 153 -10.65 -6.04 0.55
CA LEU A 153 -9.40 -6.49 -0.04
C LEU A 153 -9.65 -7.26 -1.33
N VAL A 154 -8.99 -6.87 -2.39
CA VAL A 154 -8.91 -7.65 -3.62
C VAL A 154 -7.47 -8.02 -3.88
N VAL A 155 -7.20 -9.31 -4.13
CA VAL A 155 -5.87 -9.81 -4.49
C VAL A 155 -6.00 -10.77 -5.67
N ARG A 156 -5.22 -10.52 -6.70
CA ARG A 156 -5.12 -11.40 -7.86
C ARG A 156 -3.66 -11.77 -8.05
N SER A 157 -3.36 -13.05 -8.05
CA SER A 157 -1.99 -13.51 -8.24
C SER A 157 -1.97 -14.78 -9.07
N GLY A 158 -0.90 -14.92 -9.85
CA GLY A 158 -0.68 -16.06 -10.70
C GLY A 158 0.76 -16.14 -11.17
N GLY A 159 1.02 -17.14 -11.99
CA GLY A 159 2.34 -17.33 -12.59
C GLY A 159 2.80 -18.78 -12.51
N HIS A 160 3.99 -18.99 -12.99
CA HIS A 160 4.72 -20.23 -12.96
C HIS A 160 6.17 -19.96 -12.51
N MET A 161 6.96 -21.01 -12.34
CA MET A 161 8.37 -20.86 -11.97
C MET A 161 9.09 -19.95 -12.97
N GLY A 162 9.74 -18.92 -12.42
CA GLY A 162 10.45 -17.91 -13.20
C GLY A 162 9.59 -16.74 -13.70
N ALA A 163 8.27 -16.77 -13.56
CA ALA A 163 7.38 -15.69 -13.98
C ALA A 163 6.14 -15.62 -13.09
N PHE A 164 6.23 -14.85 -12.03
CA PHE A 164 5.13 -14.56 -11.10
C PHE A 164 4.64 -13.14 -11.32
N SER A 165 3.34 -12.94 -11.19
CA SER A 165 2.71 -11.62 -11.21
C SER A 165 1.49 -11.60 -10.32
N GLY A 166 1.15 -10.42 -9.85
CA GLY A 166 -0.08 -10.20 -9.10
C GLY A 166 -0.29 -8.75 -8.76
N GLN A 167 -1.46 -8.50 -8.21
CA GLN A 167 -1.90 -7.18 -7.79
C GLN A 167 -2.81 -7.32 -6.57
N ALA A 168 -2.80 -6.31 -5.72
CA ALA A 168 -3.65 -6.21 -4.55
C ALA A 168 -4.08 -4.77 -4.35
N TRP A 169 -5.30 -4.55 -3.90
CA TRP A 169 -5.78 -3.21 -3.57
C TRP A 169 -6.90 -3.24 -2.54
N LEU A 170 -7.10 -2.09 -1.92
CA LEU A 170 -8.18 -1.84 -0.98
C LEU A 170 -9.30 -1.06 -1.68
N PRO A 171 -10.42 -1.67 -2.05
CA PRO A 171 -11.52 -0.97 -2.73
C PRO A 171 -11.98 0.30 -2.00
N PRO A 172 -12.09 0.33 -0.64
CA PRO A 172 -12.52 1.54 0.07
C PRO A 172 -11.45 2.65 0.12
N ALA A 173 -10.18 2.35 -0.18
CA ALA A 173 -9.08 3.31 -0.15
C ALA A 173 -8.68 3.82 -1.55
N LEU A 174 -9.35 3.39 -2.60
CA LEU A 174 -9.06 3.85 -3.96
C LEU A 174 -9.38 5.35 -4.08
N PRO A 175 -8.45 6.17 -4.58
CA PRO A 175 -8.72 7.57 -4.87
C PRO A 175 -9.80 7.74 -5.94
N ALA A 176 -10.48 8.89 -5.92
CA ALA A 176 -11.52 9.19 -6.91
C ALA A 176 -10.94 9.12 -8.35
N GLY A 177 -11.60 8.37 -9.21
CA GLY A 177 -11.20 8.16 -10.60
C GLY A 177 -10.14 7.06 -10.81
N VAL A 178 -9.72 6.38 -9.74
CA VAL A 178 -8.82 5.23 -9.82
C VAL A 178 -9.62 3.94 -9.64
N SER A 179 -9.33 2.96 -10.46
CA SER A 179 -9.94 1.64 -10.42
C SER A 179 -8.90 0.54 -10.18
N GLY A 180 -9.33 -0.65 -9.79
CA GLY A 180 -8.42 -1.78 -9.62
C GLY A 180 -7.69 -2.19 -10.91
N SER A 181 -8.18 -1.81 -12.10
CA SER A 181 -7.52 -2.03 -13.39
C SER A 181 -6.29 -1.13 -13.61
N ASP A 182 -6.17 -0.04 -12.88
CA ASP A 182 -5.04 0.88 -12.97
C ASP A 182 -3.82 0.39 -12.19
N ILE A 183 -4.04 -0.65 -11.37
CA ILE A 183 -3.01 -1.28 -10.54
C ILE A 183 -2.39 -2.45 -11.32
N GLN A 184 -1.18 -2.24 -11.91
CA GLN A 184 -0.51 -3.21 -12.81
C GLN A 184 0.99 -3.27 -12.55
#